data_66cbbd4aed67677f47773aa948a5f0f3
#
_entry.id   66cbbd4aed67677f47773aa948a5f0f3
#
_cell.length_a   1.000
_cell.length_b   1.000
_cell.length_c   1.000
_cell.angle_alpha   90.00
_cell.angle_beta   90.00
_cell.angle_gamma   90.00
#
_symmetry.space_group_name_H-M   'P 1'
#
loop_
_entity.id
_entity.type
_entity.pdbx_description
1 polymer ?
#
loop_
_entity_poly.entity_id
_entity_poly.type
_entity_poly.pdbx_seq_one_letter_code
_entity_poly.pdbx_strand_id
1 'polypeptide(L)'
;MKRKLLLLPLLLLCLNAHALILSVEGYGEVPTDGLDITIDKAEIDFFTGEPVMKCEGSLQTYSPLMVTIDRPSAGLSDEFCCGQCIPGNGALQQVLNFSPAGSSTWFGHYYPASNSDLTVTYTFSDGADTRVIRVRYIYSTQGVENLRESTTQPRKVLKEGILYIVNDSKIYTVL
;
A
#
# COMPACT_ATOMS: atom_id res chain seq x y z
N MET A 1 -5.67 6.79 -57.87
CA MET A 1 -5.18 5.82 -56.87
C MET A 1 -4.34 6.51 -55.78
N LYS A 2 -4.85 7.55 -55.07
CA LYS A 2 -4.06 8.30 -54.03
C LYS A 2 -4.74 8.40 -52.66
N ARG A 3 -5.82 7.62 -52.38
CA ARG A 3 -6.58 7.71 -51.12
C ARG A 3 -6.26 6.62 -50.06
N LYS A 4 -5.39 5.65 -50.36
CA LYS A 4 -5.10 4.52 -49.43
C LYS A 4 -3.92 4.75 -48.53
N LEU A 5 -3.09 5.80 -48.69
CA LEU A 5 -1.89 6.03 -47.93
C LEU A 5 -2.10 6.81 -46.63
N LEU A 6 -3.26 7.43 -46.42
CA LEU A 6 -3.56 8.26 -45.22
C LEU A 6 -4.22 7.50 -44.08
N LEU A 7 -4.69 6.26 -44.31
CA LEU A 7 -5.31 5.44 -43.28
C LEU A 7 -4.29 4.62 -42.45
N LEU A 8 -3.09 4.39 -42.99
CA LEU A 8 -2.05 3.59 -42.32
C LEU A 8 -1.44 4.29 -41.07
N PRO A 9 -1.11 5.60 -41.11
CA PRO A 9 -0.59 6.28 -39.91
C PRO A 9 -1.70 6.50 -38.85
N LEU A 10 -2.96 6.59 -39.21
CA LEU A 10 -4.06 6.72 -38.24
C LEU A 10 -4.31 5.40 -37.48
N LEU A 11 -4.09 4.26 -38.12
CA LEU A 11 -4.22 2.94 -37.50
C LEU A 11 -3.07 2.66 -36.51
N LEU A 12 -1.86 3.18 -36.78
CA LEU A 12 -0.71 3.06 -35.86
C LEU A 12 -0.85 3.94 -34.60
N LEU A 13 -1.58 5.04 -34.67
CA LEU A 13 -1.84 5.92 -33.52
C LEU A 13 -2.84 5.31 -32.53
N CYS A 14 -3.67 4.37 -32.93
CA CYS A 14 -4.63 3.68 -32.05
C CYS A 14 -4.02 2.55 -31.22
N LEU A 15 -2.77 2.12 -31.49
CA LEU A 15 -2.13 1.00 -30.82
C LEU A 15 -1.47 1.36 -29.48
N ASN A 16 -1.43 2.63 -29.09
CA ASN A 16 -0.79 3.07 -27.84
C ASN A 16 -1.76 3.42 -26.70
N ALA A 17 -3.04 3.02 -26.80
CA ALA A 17 -4.06 3.51 -25.88
C ALA A 17 -4.27 2.66 -24.61
N HIS A 18 -3.45 1.65 -24.35
CA HIS A 18 -3.67 0.72 -23.23
C HIS A 18 -2.41 0.42 -22.43
N ALA A 19 -1.66 1.45 -22.06
CA ALA A 19 -0.55 1.27 -21.14
C ALA A 19 -1.09 1.17 -19.70
N LEU A 20 -0.66 0.14 -18.96
CA LEU A 20 -0.82 0.08 -17.52
C LEU A 20 0.03 1.18 -16.89
N ILE A 21 -0.62 2.19 -16.31
CA ILE A 21 0.05 3.21 -15.52
C ILE A 21 -0.11 2.81 -14.05
N LEU A 22 0.99 2.61 -13.38
CA LEU A 22 1.06 2.22 -11.97
C LEU A 22 1.94 3.21 -11.22
N SER A 23 1.49 3.68 -10.08
CA SER A 23 2.28 4.55 -9.21
C SER A 23 2.24 4.09 -7.75
N VAL A 24 3.28 4.44 -7.00
CA VAL A 24 3.38 4.23 -5.55
C VAL A 24 3.43 5.59 -4.88
N GLU A 25 2.67 5.78 -3.82
CA GLU A 25 2.64 7.01 -3.04
C GLU A 25 4.03 7.32 -2.47
N GLY A 26 4.50 8.55 -2.65
CA GLY A 26 5.83 8.99 -2.24
C GLY A 26 6.98 8.58 -3.18
N TYR A 27 6.75 7.68 -4.16
CA TYR A 27 7.79 7.19 -5.09
C TYR A 27 7.51 7.52 -6.56
N GLY A 28 6.26 7.81 -6.91
CA GLY A 28 5.85 8.15 -8.29
C GLY A 28 5.53 6.95 -9.15
N GLU A 29 5.65 7.10 -10.47
CA GLU A 29 5.30 6.05 -11.44
C GLU A 29 6.31 4.89 -11.41
N VAL A 30 5.78 3.67 -11.45
CA VAL A 30 6.58 2.43 -11.47
C VAL A 30 7.16 2.23 -12.88
N PRO A 31 8.49 2.20 -13.03
CA PRO A 31 9.13 1.97 -14.32
C PRO A 31 8.96 0.54 -14.82
N THR A 32 9.25 0.29 -16.09
CA THR A 32 9.10 -1.04 -16.72
C THR A 32 10.06 -2.09 -16.19
N ASP A 33 11.22 -1.68 -15.67
CA ASP A 33 12.21 -2.55 -15.02
C ASP A 33 11.91 -2.83 -13.55
N GLY A 34 10.84 -2.22 -13.02
CA GLY A 34 10.36 -2.43 -11.66
C GLY A 34 10.79 -1.35 -10.69
N LEU A 35 10.24 -1.40 -9.47
CA LEU A 35 10.50 -0.47 -8.38
C LEU A 35 10.79 -1.25 -7.10
N ASP A 36 11.91 -0.94 -6.45
CA ASP A 36 12.26 -1.45 -5.12
C ASP A 36 12.02 -0.35 -4.10
N ILE A 37 11.23 -0.65 -3.07
CA ILE A 37 10.91 0.30 -2.00
C ILE A 37 11.10 -0.34 -0.62
N THR A 38 11.35 0.50 0.38
CA THR A 38 11.43 0.07 1.77
C THR A 38 10.41 0.81 2.61
N ILE A 39 9.61 0.07 3.36
CA ILE A 39 8.68 0.57 4.37
C ILE A 39 9.25 0.19 5.73
N ASP A 40 9.61 1.18 6.53
CA ASP A 40 10.19 1.00 7.87
C ASP A 40 9.34 1.64 8.98
N LYS A 41 8.15 2.13 8.61
CA LYS A 41 7.20 2.73 9.54
C LYS A 41 5.93 1.90 9.57
N ALA A 42 5.48 1.58 10.78
CA ALA A 42 4.17 1.02 11.02
C ALA A 42 3.26 2.11 11.60
N GLU A 43 2.00 2.07 11.21
CA GLU A 43 0.91 2.83 11.80
C GLU A 43 0.06 1.90 12.67
N ILE A 44 -0.79 2.46 13.50
CA ILE A 44 -1.81 1.68 14.20
C ILE A 44 -3.09 1.68 13.35
N ASP A 45 -3.51 0.52 12.95
CA ASP A 45 -4.78 0.36 12.25
C ASP A 45 -5.94 0.78 13.17
N PHE A 46 -6.77 1.67 12.66
CA PHE A 46 -7.84 2.28 13.47
C PHE A 46 -8.91 1.28 13.92
N PHE A 47 -9.15 0.24 13.13
CA PHE A 47 -10.23 -0.72 13.39
C PHE A 47 -9.76 -1.87 14.29
N THR A 48 -8.54 -2.34 14.07
CA THR A 48 -8.00 -3.51 14.81
C THR A 48 -7.15 -3.11 16.01
N GLY A 49 -6.57 -1.90 16.01
CA GLY A 49 -5.59 -1.46 17.01
C GLY A 49 -4.23 -2.13 16.85
N GLU A 50 -4.01 -2.86 15.78
CA GLU A 50 -2.76 -3.58 15.50
C GLU A 50 -1.83 -2.75 14.60
N PRO A 51 -0.51 -3.00 14.65
CA PRO A 51 0.41 -2.34 13.75
C PRO A 51 0.17 -2.80 12.30
N VAL A 52 0.16 -1.84 11.37
CA VAL A 52 0.06 -2.08 9.94
C VAL A 52 1.14 -1.28 9.19
N MET A 53 1.78 -1.94 8.24
CA MET A 53 2.74 -1.33 7.31
C MET A 53 2.08 -1.25 5.94
N LYS A 54 2.05 -0.06 5.34
CA LYS A 54 1.24 0.23 4.17
C LYS A 54 2.11 0.56 2.97
N CYS A 55 1.83 -0.09 1.85
CA CYS A 55 2.29 0.29 0.52
C CYS A 55 1.06 0.63 -0.31
N GLU A 56 0.92 1.87 -0.70
CA GLU A 56 -0.27 2.40 -1.35
C GLU A 56 0.06 3.07 -2.67
N GLY A 57 -0.91 3.12 -3.57
CA GLY A 57 -0.71 3.79 -4.84
C GLY A 57 -1.96 3.89 -5.70
N SER A 58 -1.75 4.31 -6.93
CA SER A 58 -2.80 4.37 -7.94
C SER A 58 -2.44 3.56 -9.17
N LEU A 59 -3.45 3.12 -9.88
CA LEU A 59 -3.30 2.47 -11.17
C LEU A 59 -4.33 3.01 -12.15
N GLN A 60 -3.97 2.95 -13.42
CA GLN A 60 -4.89 3.24 -14.52
C GLN A 60 -4.72 2.15 -15.58
N THR A 61 -5.80 1.44 -15.87
CA THR A 61 -5.90 0.50 -16.97
C THR A 61 -7.37 0.36 -17.37
N TYR A 62 -7.60 0.01 -18.64
CA TYR A 62 -8.93 -0.30 -19.19
C TYR A 62 -9.06 -1.78 -19.54
N SER A 63 -8.03 -2.55 -19.26
CA SER A 63 -7.99 -4.00 -19.46
C SER A 63 -8.18 -4.74 -18.14
N PRO A 64 -8.59 -6.02 -18.15
CA PRO A 64 -8.53 -6.87 -16.96
C PRO A 64 -7.12 -6.87 -16.38
N LEU A 65 -7.02 -6.71 -15.06
CA LEU A 65 -5.78 -6.64 -14.32
C LEU A 65 -5.57 -7.93 -13.54
N MET A 66 -4.44 -8.57 -13.74
CA MET A 66 -3.96 -9.68 -12.90
C MET A 66 -2.88 -9.14 -11.96
N VAL A 67 -3.02 -9.44 -10.67
CA VAL A 67 -1.99 -9.13 -9.67
C VAL A 67 -1.50 -10.43 -9.07
N THR A 68 -0.20 -10.69 -9.21
CA THR A 68 0.47 -11.80 -8.54
C THR A 68 1.23 -11.26 -7.34
N ILE A 69 1.04 -11.87 -6.19
CA ILE A 69 1.69 -11.51 -4.93
C ILE A 69 2.55 -12.69 -4.50
N ASP A 70 3.86 -12.48 -4.47
CA ASP A 70 4.84 -13.47 -4.02
C ASP A 70 5.39 -13.05 -2.65
N ARG A 71 5.32 -13.96 -1.69
CA ARG A 71 5.73 -13.78 -0.30
C ARG A 71 6.95 -14.63 0.03
N PRO A 72 7.86 -14.17 0.91
CA PRO A 72 9.08 -14.94 1.23
C PRO A 72 8.81 -16.17 2.08
N SER A 73 7.68 -16.22 2.78
CA SER A 73 7.27 -17.35 3.62
C SER A 73 5.76 -17.49 3.69
N ALA A 74 5.28 -18.69 3.98
CA ALA A 74 3.88 -18.92 4.31
C ALA A 74 3.54 -18.35 5.70
N GLY A 75 2.25 -18.07 5.93
CA GLY A 75 1.74 -17.62 7.23
C GLY A 75 1.86 -16.12 7.48
N LEU A 76 2.24 -15.32 6.47
CA LEU A 76 2.21 -13.86 6.60
C LEU A 76 0.77 -13.37 6.74
N SER A 77 0.59 -12.42 7.66
CA SER A 77 -0.67 -11.70 7.81
C SER A 77 -0.59 -10.45 6.94
N ASP A 78 -1.22 -10.51 5.79
CA ASP A 78 -1.26 -9.41 4.82
C ASP A 78 -2.59 -9.41 4.07
N GLU A 79 -2.88 -8.29 3.43
CA GLU A 79 -3.99 -8.16 2.50
C GLU A 79 -3.61 -7.30 1.29
N PHE A 80 -4.32 -7.50 0.21
CA PHE A 80 -4.22 -6.67 -0.98
C PHE A 80 -5.60 -6.15 -1.37
N CYS A 81 -5.67 -4.85 -1.61
CA CYS A 81 -6.91 -4.17 -1.99
C CYS A 81 -6.75 -3.49 -3.36
N CYS A 82 -7.74 -3.71 -4.24
CA CYS A 82 -7.93 -2.95 -5.47
C CYS A 82 -9.44 -2.90 -5.75
N GLY A 83 -10.12 -1.87 -5.20
CA GLY A 83 -11.58 -1.79 -5.15
C GLY A 83 -12.23 -2.75 -4.14
N GLN A 84 -11.62 -3.89 -3.88
CA GLN A 84 -12.01 -4.91 -2.90
C GLN A 84 -10.75 -5.39 -2.19
N CYS A 85 -10.83 -5.63 -0.87
CA CYS A 85 -9.71 -6.18 -0.08
C CYS A 85 -9.78 -7.70 -0.02
N ILE A 86 -8.65 -8.35 -0.26
CA ILE A 86 -8.52 -9.80 -0.28
C ILE A 86 -7.34 -10.17 0.64
N PRO A 87 -7.60 -10.91 1.74
CA PRO A 87 -6.55 -11.36 2.65
C PRO A 87 -5.65 -12.40 1.98
N GLY A 88 -4.37 -12.38 2.35
CA GLY A 88 -3.36 -13.31 1.83
C GLY A 88 -3.55 -14.75 2.29
N ASN A 89 -4.25 -14.96 3.41
CA ASN A 89 -4.54 -16.27 4.02
C ASN A 89 -3.29 -17.15 4.23
N GLY A 90 -2.12 -16.52 4.39
CA GLY A 90 -0.85 -17.19 4.61
C GLY A 90 -0.29 -17.93 3.39
N ALA A 91 -0.81 -17.70 2.20
CA ALA A 91 -0.30 -18.31 0.97
C ALA A 91 1.07 -17.73 0.59
N LEU A 92 1.99 -18.57 0.07
CA LEU A 92 3.28 -18.10 -0.50
C LEU A 92 3.06 -17.26 -1.76
N GLN A 93 2.16 -17.69 -2.63
CA GLN A 93 1.79 -17.00 -3.84
C GLN A 93 0.27 -16.90 -3.96
N GLN A 94 -0.19 -15.76 -4.42
CA GLN A 94 -1.60 -15.51 -4.67
C GLN A 94 -1.75 -14.78 -6.00
N VAL A 95 -2.70 -15.23 -6.81
CA VAL A 95 -3.05 -14.58 -8.08
C VAL A 95 -4.47 -14.04 -7.96
N LEU A 96 -4.61 -12.75 -8.14
CA LEU A 96 -5.86 -12.01 -8.04
C LEU A 96 -6.22 -11.40 -9.40
N ASN A 97 -7.50 -11.41 -9.73
CA ASN A 97 -8.00 -10.81 -10.97
C ASN A 97 -8.99 -9.70 -10.63
N PHE A 98 -8.77 -8.54 -11.25
CA PHE A 98 -9.59 -7.35 -11.09
C PHE A 98 -10.06 -6.85 -12.45
N SER A 99 -11.14 -6.09 -12.45
CA SER A 99 -11.64 -5.43 -13.66
C SER A 99 -11.82 -3.92 -13.38
N PRO A 100 -10.69 -3.19 -13.20
CA PRO A 100 -10.77 -1.76 -12.98
C PRO A 100 -11.31 -1.07 -14.25
N ALA A 101 -12.19 -0.09 -14.06
CA ALA A 101 -12.75 0.69 -15.15
C ALA A 101 -12.06 2.07 -15.20
N GLY A 102 -10.80 2.11 -15.63
CA GLY A 102 -10.00 3.32 -15.69
C GLY A 102 -9.08 3.47 -14.46
N SER A 103 -9.16 4.58 -13.74
CA SER A 103 -8.31 4.86 -12.57
C SER A 103 -8.85 4.20 -11.31
N SER A 104 -7.96 3.61 -10.51
CA SER A 104 -8.26 2.96 -9.24
C SER A 104 -7.10 3.15 -8.26
N THR A 105 -7.38 3.08 -6.96
CA THR A 105 -6.35 2.97 -5.93
C THR A 105 -6.08 1.51 -5.59
N TRP A 106 -4.88 1.23 -5.12
CA TRP A 106 -4.50 -0.08 -4.62
C TRP A 106 -3.69 0.06 -3.33
N PHE A 107 -3.77 -0.96 -2.44
CA PHE A 107 -3.00 -1.03 -1.21
C PHE A 107 -2.49 -2.44 -1.00
N GLY A 108 -1.24 -2.55 -0.54
CA GLY A 108 -0.68 -3.76 0.05
C GLY A 108 -0.41 -3.49 1.53
N HIS A 109 -1.11 -4.18 2.42
CA HIS A 109 -0.95 -4.05 3.86
C HIS A 109 -0.26 -5.29 4.43
N TYR A 110 0.72 -5.08 5.28
CA TYR A 110 1.37 -6.11 6.07
C TYR A 110 1.15 -5.84 7.55
N TYR A 111 0.71 -6.85 8.29
CA TYR A 111 0.41 -6.80 9.73
C TYR A 111 1.48 -7.56 10.50
N PRO A 112 2.56 -6.90 10.96
CA PRO A 112 3.65 -7.57 11.64
C PRO A 112 3.27 -7.97 13.07
N ALA A 113 3.42 -9.26 13.42
CA ALA A 113 3.22 -9.75 14.77
C ALA A 113 4.50 -9.67 15.63
N SER A 114 5.67 -9.58 14.99
CA SER A 114 6.99 -9.53 15.63
C SER A 114 7.99 -8.82 14.72
N ASN A 115 9.20 -8.58 15.23
CA ASN A 115 10.28 -8.04 14.40
C ASN A 115 10.42 -8.82 13.10
N SER A 116 10.46 -8.09 11.98
CA SER A 116 10.54 -8.70 10.67
C SER A 116 11.35 -7.84 9.69
N ASP A 117 12.01 -8.50 8.76
CA ASP A 117 12.66 -7.94 7.60
C ASP A 117 12.35 -8.89 6.44
N LEU A 118 11.41 -8.51 5.60
CA LEU A 118 10.93 -9.37 4.53
C LEU A 118 10.56 -8.56 3.30
N THR A 119 10.59 -9.21 2.14
CA THR A 119 10.22 -8.59 0.87
C THR A 119 9.01 -9.31 0.27
N VAL A 120 7.98 -8.54 -0.04
CA VAL A 120 6.81 -8.99 -0.82
C VAL A 120 6.92 -8.42 -2.22
N THR A 121 6.71 -9.25 -3.24
CA THR A 121 6.72 -8.82 -4.64
C THR A 121 5.29 -8.77 -5.18
N TYR A 122 4.92 -7.63 -5.70
CA TYR A 122 3.64 -7.40 -6.38
C TYR A 122 3.91 -7.27 -7.88
N THR A 123 3.33 -8.15 -8.68
CA THR A 123 3.41 -8.12 -10.15
C THR A 123 2.03 -7.79 -10.70
N PHE A 124 1.91 -6.66 -11.37
CA PHE A 124 0.69 -6.19 -12.00
C PHE A 124 0.81 -6.41 -13.51
N SER A 125 -0.19 -7.05 -14.12
CA SER A 125 -0.23 -7.27 -15.57
C SER A 125 -1.63 -7.07 -16.12
N ASP A 126 -1.76 -6.31 -17.19
CA ASP A 126 -3.01 -6.11 -17.93
C ASP A 126 -3.05 -6.93 -19.26
N GLY A 127 -2.08 -7.84 -19.41
CA GLY A 127 -1.92 -8.67 -20.59
C GLY A 127 -1.09 -8.01 -21.71
N ALA A 128 -0.98 -6.69 -21.74
CA ALA A 128 -0.15 -5.94 -22.69
C ALA A 128 1.14 -5.42 -22.03
N ASP A 129 1.05 -5.06 -20.76
CA ASP A 129 2.16 -4.52 -19.98
C ASP A 129 2.25 -5.22 -18.61
N THR A 130 3.44 -5.14 -18.01
CA THR A 130 3.71 -5.71 -16.69
C THR A 130 4.57 -4.74 -15.89
N ARG A 131 4.19 -4.52 -14.62
CA ARG A 131 4.90 -3.71 -13.64
C ARG A 131 5.18 -4.52 -12.40
N VAL A 132 6.37 -4.36 -11.83
CA VAL A 132 6.81 -5.10 -10.64
C VAL A 132 7.18 -4.12 -9.54
N ILE A 133 6.68 -4.34 -8.35
CA ILE A 133 7.06 -3.61 -7.14
C ILE A 133 7.57 -4.61 -6.11
N ARG A 134 8.78 -4.40 -5.59
CA ARG A 134 9.35 -5.17 -4.48
C ARG A 134 9.34 -4.30 -3.24
N VAL A 135 8.53 -4.69 -2.28
CA VAL A 135 8.35 -3.94 -1.03
C VAL A 135 9.07 -4.68 0.09
N ARG A 136 10.15 -4.09 0.60
CA ARG A 136 10.83 -4.55 1.80
C ARG A 136 10.18 -3.92 3.02
N TYR A 137 9.56 -4.73 3.85
CA TYR A 137 8.96 -4.33 5.12
C TYR A 137 9.95 -4.61 6.25
N ILE A 138 10.37 -3.56 6.96
CA ILE A 138 11.26 -3.66 8.12
C ILE A 138 10.49 -3.21 9.35
N TYR A 139 10.10 -4.15 10.19
CA TYR A 139 9.37 -3.86 11.42
C TYR A 139 10.22 -4.20 12.65
N SER A 140 10.27 -3.28 13.61
CA SER A 140 10.93 -3.47 14.90
C SER A 140 10.00 -3.06 16.04
N THR A 141 9.76 -3.99 16.95
CA THR A 141 8.95 -3.73 18.16
C THR A 141 9.66 -2.79 19.13
N GLN A 142 10.98 -2.63 19.06
CA GLN A 142 11.73 -1.73 19.95
C GLN A 142 11.31 -0.26 19.82
N GLY A 143 10.84 0.17 18.62
CA GLY A 143 10.30 1.51 18.41
C GLY A 143 8.87 1.67 18.94
N VAL A 144 8.08 0.59 18.96
CA VAL A 144 6.68 0.59 19.40
C VAL A 144 6.58 0.50 20.93
N GLU A 145 7.50 -0.20 21.59
CA GLU A 145 7.57 -0.23 23.05
C GLU A 145 7.78 1.18 23.62
N ASN A 146 8.67 1.95 23.02
CA ASN A 146 8.86 3.37 23.40
C ASN A 146 7.60 4.23 23.17
N LEU A 147 6.76 3.89 22.16
CA LEU A 147 5.48 4.58 21.93
C LEU A 147 4.40 4.10 22.92
N ARG A 148 4.42 2.83 23.32
CA ARG A 148 3.49 2.30 24.34
C ARG A 148 3.86 2.77 25.75
N GLU A 149 5.14 2.89 26.08
CA GLU A 149 5.57 3.47 27.36
C GLU A 149 5.36 4.99 27.43
N SER A 150 5.39 5.69 26.30
CA SER A 150 5.08 7.12 26.20
C SER A 150 3.59 7.47 26.29
N THR A 151 2.71 6.49 26.14
CA THR A 151 1.26 6.69 26.35
C THR A 151 0.88 6.49 27.82
N THR A 152 1.41 7.30 28.72
CA THR A 152 0.61 7.67 29.87
C THR A 152 -0.66 8.31 29.32
N GLN A 153 -1.77 7.57 29.43
CA GLN A 153 -3.07 8.10 28.99
C GLN A 153 -3.25 9.50 29.60
N PRO A 154 -3.68 10.49 28.83
CA PRO A 154 -3.90 11.83 29.34
C PRO A 154 -4.79 11.74 30.59
N ARG A 155 -4.26 12.15 31.74
CA ARG A 155 -5.04 12.15 32.97
C ARG A 155 -5.81 13.45 33.04
N LYS A 156 -7.10 13.35 33.26
CA LYS A 156 -7.93 14.51 33.62
C LYS A 156 -7.81 14.73 35.11
N VAL A 157 -7.36 15.89 35.53
CA VAL A 157 -7.24 16.29 36.93
C VAL A 157 -8.06 17.55 37.13
N LEU A 158 -9.03 17.50 38.05
CA LEU A 158 -9.79 18.67 38.48
C LEU A 158 -9.11 19.20 39.77
N LYS A 159 -8.59 20.40 39.72
CA LYS A 159 -8.00 21.10 40.87
C LYS A 159 -8.53 22.52 40.95
N GLU A 160 -9.08 22.87 42.11
CA GLU A 160 -9.63 24.19 42.37
C GLU A 160 -10.65 24.67 41.32
N GLY A 161 -11.46 23.74 40.79
CA GLY A 161 -12.48 24.01 39.77
C GLY A 161 -11.95 24.09 38.34
N ILE A 162 -10.66 23.94 38.13
CA ILE A 162 -10.03 23.98 36.79
C ILE A 162 -9.66 22.58 36.35
N LEU A 163 -10.08 22.23 35.12
CA LEU A 163 -9.76 20.94 34.50
C LEU A 163 -8.40 21.02 33.80
N TYR A 164 -7.49 20.14 34.21
CA TYR A 164 -6.18 19.95 33.60
C TYR A 164 -6.14 18.65 32.83
N ILE A 165 -5.51 18.65 31.67
CA ILE A 165 -5.11 17.44 30.96
C ILE A 165 -3.61 17.32 31.11
N VAL A 166 -3.17 16.26 31.79
CA VAL A 166 -1.76 15.92 31.97
C VAL A 166 -1.42 14.83 30.98
N ASN A 167 -0.54 15.14 30.05
CA ASN A 167 -0.01 14.19 29.07
C ASN A 167 1.51 14.25 29.13
N ASP A 168 2.13 13.15 29.54
CA ASP A 168 3.56 13.07 29.88
C ASP A 168 3.96 14.18 30.87
N SER A 169 4.94 15.00 30.54
CA SER A 169 5.40 16.12 31.35
C SER A 169 4.68 17.45 31.01
N LYS A 170 3.66 17.43 30.15
CA LYS A 170 2.92 18.63 29.73
C LYS A 170 1.57 18.71 30.42
N ILE A 171 1.23 19.91 30.89
CA ILE A 171 -0.04 20.21 31.54
C ILE A 171 -0.79 21.20 30.66
N TYR A 172 -2.00 20.87 30.27
CA TYR A 172 -2.91 21.72 29.49
C TYR A 172 -4.08 22.13 30.37
N THR A 173 -4.43 23.40 30.40
CA THR A 173 -5.61 23.91 31.08
C THR A 173 -6.76 23.98 30.11
N VAL A 174 -7.91 23.43 30.48
CA VAL A 174 -9.15 23.56 29.70
C VAL A 174 -9.91 24.74 30.27
N LEU A 175 -9.98 25.82 29.51
CA LEU A 175 -10.74 27.04 29.83
C LEU A 175 -12.21 26.84 29.51
#